data_63f07a5781185d4f4d288f6a8a7910d7
#
_entry.id   63f07a5781185d4f4d288f6a8a7910d7
#
_cell.length_a   1.000
_cell.length_b   1.000
_cell.length_c   1.000
_cell.angle_alpha   90.00
_cell.angle_beta   90.00
_cell.angle_gamma   90.00
#
_symmetry.space_group_name_H-M   'P 1'
#
loop_
_entity.id
_entity.type
_entity.pdbx_description
1 polymer ?
#
loop_
_entity_poly.entity_id
_entity_poly.type
_entity_poly.pdbx_seq_one_letter_code
_entity_poly.pdbx_strand_id
1 'polypeptide(L)'
;WIGKYFDGAPIELTAIPNPGYTFSHWIGGDNSTQQTVTVTLNGNQNITAAFIENDSPSTLVINELLAANDSTNMDENGEYEDWVELYYDIPGLINLNGYFLTDNINEPDKWMFPDFEISGEGHLLIWVDDDEEDGELHTNFKLASDGESVAFFDPDLNLIDYIEFGEQSDNISFGRSSDGDEEWIFFSQPTPGASNYQDNPCELGDINCDSEVNVLDVVQLIAFILGDSELTDIQQQLGDLNFDGNIDVLDVVSMISIILEY
;
A
#
# COMPACT_ATOMS: atom_id res chain seq x y z
N TRP A 1 2.28 -18.80 -6.32
CA TRP A 1 2.20 -19.18 -4.92
C TRP A 1 2.01 -20.68 -4.75
N ILE A 2 2.71 -21.31 -3.80
CA ILE A 2 2.62 -22.75 -3.50
C ILE A 2 2.40 -22.91 -2.00
N GLY A 3 1.22 -23.42 -1.61
CA GLY A 3 0.86 -23.69 -0.22
C GLY A 3 0.67 -25.18 0.07
N LYS A 4 0.79 -25.57 1.35
CA LYS A 4 0.51 -26.92 1.83
C LYS A 4 -0.65 -26.85 2.82
N TYR A 5 -1.72 -27.55 2.54
CA TYR A 5 -2.94 -27.58 3.35
C TYR A 5 -3.33 -29.01 3.69
N PHE A 6 -4.19 -29.16 4.68
CA PHE A 6 -4.77 -30.46 5.03
C PHE A 6 -5.78 -30.88 3.96
N ASP A 7 -5.74 -32.17 3.60
CA ASP A 7 -6.69 -32.76 2.67
C ASP A 7 -8.12 -32.62 3.21
N GLY A 8 -9.06 -32.16 2.37
CA GLY A 8 -10.44 -31.92 2.75
C GLY A 8 -10.71 -30.62 3.54
N ALA A 9 -9.68 -29.81 3.84
CA ALA A 9 -9.88 -28.50 4.45
C ALA A 9 -10.38 -27.48 3.41
N PRO A 10 -11.43 -26.69 3.70
CA PRO A 10 -11.78 -25.56 2.85
C PRO A 10 -10.75 -24.46 3.01
N ILE A 11 -10.34 -23.85 1.88
CA ILE A 11 -9.50 -22.65 1.84
C ILE A 11 -10.21 -21.60 1.02
N GLU A 12 -10.12 -20.36 1.44
CA GLU A 12 -10.57 -19.21 0.68
C GLU A 12 -9.44 -18.66 -0.18
N LEU A 13 -9.76 -18.36 -1.42
CA LEU A 13 -8.85 -17.76 -2.39
C LEU A 13 -9.50 -16.50 -2.94
N THR A 14 -8.81 -15.37 -2.86
CA THR A 14 -9.22 -14.12 -3.50
C THR A 14 -8.22 -13.77 -4.61
N ALA A 15 -8.75 -13.46 -5.80
CA ALA A 15 -7.95 -13.02 -6.93
C ALA A 15 -7.85 -11.49 -6.89
N ILE A 16 -6.64 -10.97 -6.78
CA ILE A 16 -6.37 -9.53 -6.75
C ILE A 16 -5.79 -9.14 -8.10
N PRO A 17 -6.51 -8.36 -8.95
CA PRO A 17 -5.98 -7.89 -10.21
C PRO A 17 -4.96 -6.77 -9.99
N ASN A 18 -3.90 -6.76 -10.79
CA ASN A 18 -3.02 -5.60 -10.89
C ASN A 18 -3.73 -4.44 -11.62
N PRO A 19 -3.30 -3.19 -11.42
CA PRO A 19 -3.79 -2.04 -12.17
C PRO A 19 -3.81 -2.32 -13.69
N GLY A 20 -4.87 -1.91 -14.36
CA GLY A 20 -5.07 -2.18 -15.78
C GLY A 20 -5.58 -3.59 -16.13
N TYR A 21 -5.86 -4.43 -15.14
CA TYR A 21 -6.46 -5.76 -15.34
C TYR A 21 -7.76 -5.90 -14.56
N THR A 22 -8.66 -6.73 -15.08
CA THR A 22 -9.88 -7.15 -14.39
C THR A 22 -9.85 -8.68 -14.21
N PHE A 23 -10.27 -9.15 -13.05
CA PHE A 23 -10.44 -10.59 -12.85
C PHE A 23 -11.51 -11.14 -13.79
N SER A 24 -11.21 -12.25 -14.45
CA SER A 24 -12.14 -12.91 -15.37
C SER A 24 -12.78 -14.15 -14.76
N HIS A 25 -11.97 -15.10 -14.36
CA HIS A 25 -12.45 -16.37 -13.82
C HIS A 25 -11.30 -17.20 -13.23
N TRP A 26 -11.65 -18.17 -12.40
CA TRP A 26 -10.73 -19.18 -11.93
C TRP A 26 -10.57 -20.30 -12.95
N ILE A 27 -9.36 -20.81 -13.13
CA ILE A 27 -9.04 -21.99 -13.94
C ILE A 27 -8.61 -23.10 -12.99
N GLY A 28 -9.27 -24.26 -13.10
CA GLY A 28 -9.17 -25.35 -12.13
C GLY A 28 -10.23 -25.20 -11.03
N GLY A 29 -10.47 -26.22 -10.27
CA GLY A 29 -11.58 -26.22 -9.31
C GLY A 29 -12.96 -26.17 -10.00
N ASP A 30 -13.79 -25.22 -9.62
CA ASP A 30 -15.16 -25.05 -10.13
C ASP A 30 -15.28 -24.06 -11.30
N ASN A 31 -14.20 -23.44 -11.74
CA ASN A 31 -14.15 -22.40 -12.78
C ASN A 31 -15.07 -21.20 -12.48
N SER A 32 -15.14 -20.78 -11.22
CA SER A 32 -15.97 -19.68 -10.76
C SER A 32 -15.56 -18.35 -11.40
N THR A 33 -16.54 -17.48 -11.60
CA THR A 33 -16.36 -16.06 -11.96
C THR A 33 -16.43 -15.15 -10.73
N GLN A 34 -16.63 -15.70 -9.55
CA GLN A 34 -16.54 -14.93 -8.30
C GLN A 34 -15.07 -14.70 -7.95
N GLN A 35 -14.73 -13.49 -7.64
CA GLN A 35 -13.35 -13.07 -7.33
C GLN A 35 -12.80 -13.81 -6.09
N THR A 36 -13.65 -14.02 -5.10
CA THR A 36 -13.36 -14.84 -3.91
C THR A 36 -14.09 -16.18 -4.01
N VAL A 37 -13.38 -17.30 -3.81
CA VAL A 37 -13.92 -18.65 -3.84
C VAL A 37 -13.43 -19.48 -2.67
N THR A 38 -14.30 -20.35 -2.16
CA THR A 38 -13.89 -21.37 -1.19
C THR A 38 -13.63 -22.68 -1.91
N VAL A 39 -12.41 -23.18 -1.84
CA VAL A 39 -11.98 -24.42 -2.48
C VAL A 39 -11.69 -25.48 -1.45
N THR A 40 -12.24 -26.67 -1.62
CA THR A 40 -11.88 -27.83 -0.81
C THR A 40 -10.88 -28.69 -1.56
N LEU A 41 -9.66 -28.75 -1.06
CA LEU A 41 -8.57 -29.49 -1.70
C LEU A 41 -8.68 -30.99 -1.42
N ASN A 42 -8.74 -31.79 -2.49
CA ASN A 42 -8.67 -33.23 -2.45
C ASN A 42 -7.45 -33.69 -3.26
N GLY A 43 -6.30 -33.74 -2.61
CA GLY A 43 -5.01 -33.98 -3.27
C GLY A 43 -4.39 -32.72 -3.90
N ASN A 44 -3.38 -32.90 -4.73
CA ASN A 44 -2.71 -31.80 -5.41
C ASN A 44 -3.61 -31.19 -6.49
N GLN A 45 -3.85 -29.89 -6.40
CA GLN A 45 -4.63 -29.13 -7.40
C GLN A 45 -3.84 -27.91 -7.85
N ASN A 46 -4.03 -27.53 -9.10
CA ASN A 46 -3.59 -26.24 -9.62
C ASN A 46 -4.83 -25.38 -9.84
N ILE A 47 -4.88 -24.23 -9.17
CA ILE A 47 -5.93 -23.25 -9.32
C ILE A 47 -5.26 -21.95 -9.76
N THR A 48 -5.72 -21.37 -10.86
CA THR A 48 -5.13 -20.19 -11.48
C THR A 48 -6.20 -19.12 -11.62
N ALA A 49 -5.92 -17.90 -11.18
CA ALA A 49 -6.73 -16.74 -11.48
C ALA A 49 -6.42 -16.26 -12.92
N ALA A 50 -7.42 -16.05 -13.72
CA ALA A 50 -7.31 -15.49 -15.06
C ALA A 50 -7.76 -14.03 -15.04
N PHE A 51 -6.95 -13.15 -15.59
CA PHE A 51 -7.21 -11.70 -15.70
C PHE A 51 -7.31 -11.29 -17.16
N ILE A 52 -8.09 -10.26 -17.43
CA ILE A 52 -8.23 -9.64 -18.75
C ILE A 52 -7.67 -8.24 -18.65
N GLU A 53 -6.79 -7.87 -19.59
CA GLU A 53 -6.32 -6.51 -19.74
C GLU A 53 -7.48 -5.59 -20.12
N ASN A 54 -7.60 -4.45 -19.46
CA ASN A 54 -8.63 -3.47 -19.76
C ASN A 54 -8.28 -2.75 -21.08
N ASP A 55 -9.21 -2.72 -22.02
CA ASP A 55 -9.05 -2.08 -23.34
C ASP A 55 -8.94 -0.53 -23.25
N SER A 56 -9.15 0.06 -22.09
CA SER A 56 -8.96 1.50 -21.82
C SER A 56 -7.97 1.66 -20.67
N PRO A 57 -6.90 2.42 -20.87
CA PRO A 57 -5.96 2.73 -19.80
C PRO A 57 -6.60 3.79 -18.87
N SER A 58 -7.50 3.38 -18.01
CA SER A 58 -7.91 4.18 -16.87
C SER A 58 -7.27 3.59 -15.63
N THR A 59 -6.45 4.38 -14.98
CA THR A 59 -5.85 4.02 -13.70
C THR A 59 -6.71 4.64 -12.61
N LEU A 60 -7.10 3.85 -11.62
CA LEU A 60 -7.79 4.31 -10.43
C LEU A 60 -7.42 3.33 -9.32
N VAL A 61 -6.48 3.73 -8.46
CA VAL A 61 -5.83 2.83 -7.51
C VAL A 61 -5.54 3.55 -6.19
N ILE A 62 -5.37 2.80 -5.11
CA ILE A 62 -4.80 3.31 -3.86
C ILE A 62 -3.34 3.65 -4.14
N ASN A 63 -2.92 4.86 -3.80
CA ASN A 63 -1.60 5.39 -4.15
C ASN A 63 -0.68 5.58 -2.95
N GLU A 64 -1.22 6.12 -1.86
CA GLU A 64 -0.49 6.42 -0.64
C GLU A 64 -1.45 6.33 0.56
N LEU A 65 -0.93 6.00 1.74
CA LEU A 65 -1.68 6.05 2.99
C LEU A 65 -0.79 6.53 4.14
N LEU A 66 -1.41 7.14 5.14
CA LEU A 66 -0.76 7.56 6.38
C LEU A 66 -1.66 7.14 7.55
N ALA A 67 -1.24 6.13 8.32
CA ALA A 67 -2.00 5.55 9.43
C ALA A 67 -1.48 6.00 10.82
N ALA A 68 -0.69 7.07 10.86
CA ALA A 68 -0.20 7.71 12.08
C ALA A 68 0.13 9.18 11.79
N ASN A 69 -0.90 9.99 11.56
CA ASN A 69 -0.74 11.41 11.22
C ASN A 69 -0.83 12.30 12.48
N ASP A 70 0.32 12.70 13.00
CA ASP A 70 0.41 13.61 14.16
C ASP A 70 0.66 15.07 13.78
N SER A 71 1.24 15.33 12.58
CA SER A 71 1.70 16.67 12.21
C SER A 71 1.95 16.92 10.72
N THR A 72 1.57 16.00 9.83
CA THR A 72 1.87 16.12 8.39
C THR A 72 0.94 17.10 7.71
N ASN A 73 -0.34 16.80 7.68
CA ASN A 73 -1.39 17.61 7.06
C ASN A 73 -2.67 17.51 7.87
N MET A 74 -3.43 18.58 7.85
CA MET A 74 -4.71 18.69 8.54
C MET A 74 -5.86 18.58 7.53
N ASP A 75 -6.99 18.10 8.02
CA ASP A 75 -8.27 18.17 7.34
C ASP A 75 -8.81 19.62 7.28
N GLU A 76 -10.01 19.79 6.77
CA GLU A 76 -10.71 21.07 6.69
C GLU A 76 -11.15 21.63 8.06
N ASN A 77 -11.18 20.80 9.10
CA ASN A 77 -11.54 21.16 10.48
C ASN A 77 -10.29 21.55 11.30
N GLY A 78 -9.10 21.30 10.76
CA GLY A 78 -7.80 21.61 11.36
C GLY A 78 -7.31 20.50 12.30
N GLU A 79 -7.75 19.29 12.08
CA GLU A 79 -7.37 18.09 12.84
C GLU A 79 -6.37 17.25 12.04
N TYR A 80 -5.45 16.59 12.74
CA TYR A 80 -4.51 15.64 12.13
C TYR A 80 -5.13 14.25 12.13
N GLU A 81 -5.65 13.84 11.00
CA GLU A 81 -6.32 12.56 10.84
C GLU A 81 -5.59 11.68 9.83
N ASP A 82 -5.73 10.36 9.99
CA ASP A 82 -5.19 9.38 9.05
C ASP A 82 -5.88 9.51 7.70
N TRP A 83 -5.18 9.11 6.64
CA TRP A 83 -5.74 9.26 5.30
C TRP A 83 -5.28 8.15 4.34
N VAL A 84 -6.08 7.96 3.31
CA VAL A 84 -5.77 7.17 2.12
C VAL A 84 -5.90 8.08 0.90
N GLU A 85 -4.97 7.98 -0.03
CA GLU A 85 -5.01 8.68 -1.30
C GLU A 85 -5.26 7.72 -2.45
N LEU A 86 -6.16 8.12 -3.37
CA LEU A 86 -6.30 7.48 -4.67
C LEU A 86 -5.56 8.29 -5.72
N TYR A 87 -4.80 7.60 -6.57
CA TYR A 87 -4.33 8.15 -7.84
C TYR A 87 -5.26 7.71 -8.97
N TYR A 88 -5.54 8.63 -9.89
CA TYR A 88 -6.31 8.32 -11.08
C TYR A 88 -5.76 9.01 -12.33
N ASP A 89 -5.78 8.27 -13.44
CA ASP A 89 -5.60 8.79 -14.81
C ASP A 89 -6.76 8.26 -15.67
N ILE A 90 -7.76 9.11 -15.90
CA ILE A 90 -9.05 8.72 -16.47
C ILE A 90 -9.34 9.59 -17.68
N PRO A 91 -9.41 9.01 -18.90
CA PRO A 91 -9.65 9.78 -20.14
C PRO A 91 -11.05 10.41 -20.25
N GLY A 92 -11.94 10.10 -19.32
CA GLY A 92 -13.32 10.58 -19.27
C GLY A 92 -13.70 11.09 -17.89
N LEU A 93 -15.01 11.14 -17.62
CA LEU A 93 -15.60 11.48 -16.33
C LEU A 93 -16.07 10.21 -15.64
N ILE A 94 -15.68 10.02 -14.39
CA ILE A 94 -16.21 8.97 -13.51
C ILE A 94 -16.83 9.63 -12.29
N ASN A 95 -18.03 9.19 -11.91
CA ASN A 95 -18.64 9.49 -10.63
C ASN A 95 -18.34 8.36 -9.66
N LEU A 96 -17.74 8.67 -8.52
CA LEU A 96 -17.37 7.70 -7.51
C LEU A 96 -18.54 7.22 -6.64
N ASN A 97 -19.74 7.78 -6.79
CA ASN A 97 -20.91 7.28 -6.08
C ASN A 97 -21.13 5.79 -6.34
N GLY A 98 -21.22 5.02 -5.25
CA GLY A 98 -21.35 3.56 -5.31
C GLY A 98 -20.02 2.80 -5.35
N TYR A 99 -18.87 3.46 -5.43
CA TYR A 99 -17.58 2.85 -5.12
C TYR A 99 -17.41 2.77 -3.60
N PHE A 100 -16.55 1.88 -3.13
CA PHE A 100 -16.39 1.62 -1.70
C PHE A 100 -14.94 1.54 -1.29
N LEU A 101 -14.66 2.06 -0.09
CA LEU A 101 -13.37 1.90 0.60
C LEU A 101 -13.59 1.15 1.92
N THR A 102 -12.66 0.27 2.29
CA THR A 102 -12.77 -0.53 3.50
C THR A 102 -11.39 -0.90 4.06
N ASP A 103 -11.30 -1.04 5.37
CA ASP A 103 -10.19 -1.67 6.09
C ASP A 103 -10.35 -3.20 6.23
N ASN A 104 -11.47 -3.76 5.76
CA ASN A 104 -11.76 -5.17 5.86
C ASN A 104 -12.30 -5.75 4.54
N ILE A 105 -11.49 -6.51 3.84
CA ILE A 105 -11.84 -7.11 2.55
C ILE A 105 -13.12 -8.00 2.59
N ASN A 106 -13.52 -8.47 3.78
CA ASN A 106 -14.75 -9.25 3.95
C ASN A 106 -16.00 -8.38 4.17
N GLU A 107 -15.84 -7.08 4.27
CA GLU A 107 -16.89 -6.06 4.37
C GLU A 107 -16.70 -5.02 3.25
N PRO A 108 -16.87 -5.41 1.98
CA PRO A 108 -16.49 -4.59 0.82
C PRO A 108 -17.29 -3.29 0.69
N ASP A 109 -18.47 -3.20 1.28
CA ASP A 109 -19.40 -2.06 1.24
C ASP A 109 -19.37 -1.22 2.53
N LYS A 110 -18.25 -1.21 3.26
CA LYS A 110 -18.15 -0.58 4.58
C LYS A 110 -18.35 0.93 4.52
N TRP A 111 -17.66 1.63 3.62
CA TRP A 111 -17.85 3.05 3.36
C TRP A 111 -18.04 3.31 1.87
N MET A 112 -19.10 4.03 1.52
CA MET A 112 -19.45 4.33 0.14
C MET A 112 -19.06 5.78 -0.20
N PHE A 113 -18.34 5.95 -1.31
CA PHE A 113 -18.03 7.29 -1.83
C PHE A 113 -19.30 8.10 -2.09
N PRO A 114 -19.29 9.40 -1.78
CA PRO A 114 -20.37 10.31 -2.10
C PRO A 114 -20.50 10.54 -3.61
N ASP A 115 -21.41 11.43 -4.01
CA ASP A 115 -21.55 11.92 -5.39
C ASP A 115 -20.36 12.84 -5.73
N PHE A 116 -19.24 12.23 -6.12
CA PHE A 116 -17.98 12.90 -6.38
C PHE A 116 -17.46 12.54 -7.78
N GLU A 117 -17.21 13.57 -8.62
CA GLU A 117 -16.76 13.37 -10.00
C GLU A 117 -15.25 13.60 -10.13
N ILE A 118 -14.56 12.64 -10.76
CA ILE A 118 -13.14 12.73 -11.11
C ILE A 118 -12.94 12.61 -12.62
N SER A 119 -11.93 13.28 -13.15
CA SER A 119 -11.58 13.22 -14.58
C SER A 119 -10.14 13.66 -14.82
N GLY A 120 -9.51 13.13 -15.87
CA GLY A 120 -8.11 13.40 -16.17
C GLY A 120 -7.18 12.67 -15.22
N GLU A 121 -6.03 13.24 -14.99
CA GLU A 121 -5.03 12.76 -14.03
C GLU A 121 -5.11 13.57 -12.74
N GLY A 122 -5.02 12.89 -11.58
CA GLY A 122 -5.04 13.56 -10.29
C GLY A 122 -4.99 12.63 -9.09
N HIS A 123 -5.06 13.25 -7.93
CA HIS A 123 -5.01 12.60 -6.63
C HIS A 123 -6.26 12.97 -5.84
N LEU A 124 -6.82 12.03 -5.11
CA LEU A 124 -7.96 12.23 -4.24
C LEU A 124 -7.64 11.74 -2.84
N LEU A 125 -7.59 12.67 -1.89
CA LEU A 125 -7.36 12.37 -0.48
C LEU A 125 -8.69 12.02 0.20
N ILE A 126 -8.70 10.95 0.98
CA ILE A 126 -9.82 10.48 1.78
C ILE A 126 -9.35 10.40 3.24
N TRP A 127 -10.03 11.06 4.16
CA TRP A 127 -9.77 11.02 5.58
C TRP A 127 -10.35 9.75 6.19
N VAL A 128 -9.55 9.03 6.94
CA VAL A 128 -9.93 7.73 7.50
C VAL A 128 -9.94 7.82 9.02
N ASP A 129 -10.98 8.49 9.55
CA ASP A 129 -11.05 9.05 10.89
C ASP A 129 -12.26 8.60 11.72
N ASP A 130 -13.14 7.75 11.15
CA ASP A 130 -14.40 7.30 11.79
C ASP A 130 -15.33 8.47 12.15
N ASP A 131 -15.33 9.55 11.36
CA ASP A 131 -16.19 10.73 11.56
C ASP A 131 -16.78 11.30 10.25
N GLU A 132 -17.81 10.65 9.71
CA GLU A 132 -18.51 11.09 8.50
C GLU A 132 -19.20 12.47 8.65
N GLU A 133 -19.30 13.02 9.89
CA GLU A 133 -19.90 14.35 10.12
C GLU A 133 -18.92 15.49 9.78
N ASP A 134 -17.61 15.19 9.71
CA ASP A 134 -16.57 16.18 9.44
C ASP A 134 -16.46 16.57 7.96
N GLY A 135 -16.90 15.71 7.03
CA GLY A 135 -16.87 16.02 5.60
C GLY A 135 -17.32 14.90 4.69
N GLU A 136 -17.45 15.22 3.38
CA GLU A 136 -17.93 14.26 2.39
C GLU A 136 -16.92 13.14 2.09
N LEU A 137 -15.61 13.37 2.34
CA LEU A 137 -14.54 12.40 2.12
C LEU A 137 -13.94 11.91 3.45
N HIS A 138 -14.74 11.87 4.50
CA HIS A 138 -14.42 11.28 5.79
C HIS A 138 -15.11 9.92 5.93
N THR A 139 -14.37 8.91 6.37
CA THR A 139 -14.88 7.55 6.43
C THR A 139 -15.51 7.20 7.78
N ASN A 140 -16.23 6.08 7.85
CA ASN A 140 -16.80 5.51 9.06
C ASN A 140 -15.88 4.44 9.70
N PHE A 141 -14.57 4.53 9.47
CA PHE A 141 -13.57 3.64 10.06
C PHE A 141 -12.21 4.38 10.16
N LYS A 142 -11.29 3.85 10.96
CA LYS A 142 -9.92 4.35 11.17
C LYS A 142 -8.90 3.35 10.67
N LEU A 143 -7.70 3.81 10.36
CA LEU A 143 -6.56 2.93 10.14
C LEU A 143 -5.89 2.55 11.45
N ALA A 144 -5.36 1.33 11.52
CA ALA A 144 -4.58 0.86 12.65
C ALA A 144 -3.07 1.01 12.37
N SER A 145 -2.35 1.79 13.17
CA SER A 145 -0.92 2.02 12.99
C SER A 145 -0.05 0.77 13.22
N ASP A 146 -0.58 -0.27 13.86
CA ASP A 146 0.10 -1.56 14.04
C ASP A 146 -0.05 -2.51 12.83
N GLY A 147 -0.73 -2.05 11.78
CA GLY A 147 -0.87 -2.73 10.50
C GLY A 147 -2.24 -3.36 10.29
N GLU A 148 -2.72 -3.21 9.06
CA GLU A 148 -3.97 -3.79 8.55
C GLU A 148 -3.99 -3.78 7.01
N SER A 149 -5.17 -3.69 6.41
CA SER A 149 -5.33 -3.62 4.96
C SER A 149 -6.32 -2.54 4.56
N VAL A 150 -6.14 -2.01 3.35
CA VAL A 150 -7.13 -1.14 2.69
C VAL A 150 -7.52 -1.77 1.37
N ALA A 151 -8.82 -1.80 1.07
CA ALA A 151 -9.37 -2.32 -0.18
C ALA A 151 -10.33 -1.32 -0.81
N PHE A 152 -10.27 -1.22 -2.14
CA PHE A 152 -11.10 -0.35 -2.95
C PHE A 152 -11.93 -1.16 -3.94
N PHE A 153 -13.23 -0.92 -3.97
CA PHE A 153 -14.19 -1.69 -4.75
C PHE A 153 -15.02 -0.82 -5.70
N ASP A 154 -15.42 -1.41 -6.83
CA ASP A 154 -16.38 -0.79 -7.76
C ASP A 154 -17.84 -0.95 -7.27
N PRO A 155 -18.83 -0.31 -7.94
CA PRO A 155 -20.24 -0.40 -7.57
C PRO A 155 -20.84 -1.81 -7.63
N ASP A 156 -20.24 -2.73 -8.36
CA ASP A 156 -20.63 -4.14 -8.44
C ASP A 156 -19.91 -5.02 -7.39
N LEU A 157 -19.17 -4.37 -6.45
CA LEU A 157 -18.33 -5.01 -5.43
C LEU A 157 -17.21 -5.89 -6.02
N ASN A 158 -16.71 -5.54 -7.19
CA ASN A 158 -15.46 -6.12 -7.67
C ASN A 158 -14.29 -5.35 -7.07
N LEU A 159 -13.30 -6.09 -6.59
CA LEU A 159 -12.08 -5.50 -6.06
C LEU A 159 -11.31 -4.80 -7.19
N ILE A 160 -11.04 -3.51 -7.01
CA ILE A 160 -10.22 -2.70 -7.91
C ILE A 160 -8.76 -2.75 -7.45
N ASP A 161 -8.53 -2.47 -6.16
CA ASP A 161 -7.18 -2.42 -5.60
C ASP A 161 -7.18 -2.84 -4.14
N TYR A 162 -6.01 -3.27 -3.64
CA TYR A 162 -5.82 -3.78 -2.29
C TYR A 162 -4.37 -3.64 -1.86
N ILE A 163 -4.17 -3.16 -0.65
CA ILE A 163 -2.86 -3.14 0.00
C ILE A 163 -2.97 -3.66 1.43
N GLU A 164 -2.04 -4.50 1.83
CA GLU A 164 -1.81 -4.88 3.22
C GLU A 164 -0.52 -4.21 3.69
N PHE A 165 -0.56 -3.55 4.84
CA PHE A 165 0.58 -2.85 5.39
C PHE A 165 0.85 -3.29 6.83
N GLY A 166 2.11 -3.22 7.24
CA GLY A 166 2.55 -3.51 8.60
C GLY A 166 2.56 -2.26 9.48
N GLU A 167 3.30 -2.33 10.59
CA GLU A 167 3.46 -1.23 11.54
C GLU A 167 3.91 0.06 10.83
N GLN A 168 3.25 1.18 11.16
CA GLN A 168 3.51 2.50 10.60
C GLN A 168 4.13 3.40 11.67
N SER A 169 5.07 4.25 11.26
CA SER A 169 5.67 5.28 12.12
C SER A 169 4.96 6.61 11.95
N ASP A 170 5.00 7.44 13.02
CA ASP A 170 4.37 8.76 13.02
C ASP A 170 4.86 9.63 11.85
N ASN A 171 3.92 10.18 11.08
CA ASN A 171 4.16 11.08 9.96
C ASN A 171 4.99 10.49 8.81
N ILE A 172 5.06 9.18 8.70
CA ILE A 172 5.68 8.46 7.59
C ILE A 172 4.56 7.73 6.84
N SER A 173 4.36 8.06 5.58
CA SER A 173 3.37 7.39 4.75
C SER A 173 3.94 6.13 4.09
N PHE A 174 3.04 5.27 3.66
CA PHE A 174 3.34 4.09 2.86
C PHE A 174 2.61 4.23 1.53
N GLY A 175 3.33 4.25 0.42
CA GLY A 175 2.76 4.55 -0.88
C GLY A 175 3.50 3.86 -2.02
N ARG A 176 2.91 3.93 -3.21
CA ARG A 176 3.55 3.44 -4.43
C ARG A 176 4.79 4.26 -4.72
N SER A 177 5.85 3.63 -5.22
CA SER A 177 7.15 4.29 -5.51
C SER A 177 7.03 5.44 -6.50
N SER A 178 6.05 5.37 -7.37
CA SER A 178 5.51 6.44 -8.21
C SER A 178 4.02 6.19 -8.45
N ASP A 179 3.30 7.20 -8.93
CA ASP A 179 1.86 7.11 -9.14
C ASP A 179 1.46 5.88 -9.95
N GLY A 180 0.63 5.04 -9.35
CA GLY A 180 0.11 3.82 -9.96
C GLY A 180 1.11 2.67 -10.14
N ASP A 181 2.35 2.78 -9.67
CA ASP A 181 3.35 1.71 -9.75
C ASP A 181 2.97 0.51 -8.86
N GLU A 182 3.56 -0.66 -9.10
CA GLU A 182 3.33 -1.86 -8.31
C GLU A 182 4.15 -1.89 -7.01
N GLU A 183 5.31 -1.21 -6.99
CA GLU A 183 6.22 -1.17 -5.85
C GLU A 183 5.72 -0.18 -4.78
N TRP A 184 5.78 -0.60 -3.51
CA TRP A 184 5.39 0.21 -2.36
C TRP A 184 6.59 0.50 -1.48
N ILE A 185 6.73 1.75 -1.06
CA ILE A 185 7.84 2.25 -0.24
C ILE A 185 7.33 3.18 0.86
N PHE A 186 8.16 3.45 1.86
CA PHE A 186 7.88 4.46 2.87
C PHE A 186 8.35 5.85 2.43
N PHE A 187 7.52 6.85 2.69
CA PHE A 187 7.83 8.24 2.40
C PHE A 187 8.03 9.02 3.69
N SER A 188 9.24 9.49 3.90
CA SER A 188 9.59 10.38 5.01
C SER A 188 8.99 11.79 4.87
N GLN A 189 8.58 12.11 3.67
CA GLN A 189 7.83 13.31 3.33
C GLN A 189 6.60 12.85 2.56
N PRO A 190 5.48 12.60 3.25
CA PRO A 190 4.23 12.25 2.62
C PRO A 190 3.82 13.26 1.56
N THR A 191 3.14 12.78 0.51
CA THR A 191 2.77 13.60 -0.65
C THR A 191 1.25 13.79 -0.83
N PRO A 192 0.46 14.11 0.24
CA PRO A 192 -0.99 14.19 0.16
C PRO A 192 -1.46 15.21 -0.89
N GLY A 193 -2.26 14.74 -1.84
CA GLY A 193 -2.80 15.53 -2.94
C GLY A 193 -1.80 15.80 -4.07
N ALA A 194 -0.67 15.09 -4.10
CA ALA A 194 0.37 15.29 -5.09
C ALA A 194 1.00 13.96 -5.52
N SER A 195 1.73 13.99 -6.63
CA SER A 195 2.42 12.80 -7.15
C SER A 195 3.42 12.22 -6.14
N ASN A 196 3.45 10.90 -6.04
CA ASN A 196 4.44 10.13 -5.27
C ASN A 196 5.86 10.25 -5.85
N TYR A 197 6.15 11.35 -6.51
CA TYR A 197 7.48 11.60 -7.01
C TYR A 197 8.37 12.18 -5.91
N GLN A 198 9.36 11.42 -5.48
CA GLN A 198 10.42 11.94 -4.61
C GLN A 198 11.57 12.45 -5.46
N ASP A 199 11.85 13.76 -5.35
CA ASP A 199 13.10 14.37 -5.86
C ASP A 199 14.30 14.00 -4.97
N ASN A 200 14.52 12.78 -4.74
CA ASN A 200 15.55 12.09 -3.97
C ASN A 200 14.95 11.13 -2.93
N PRO A 201 14.48 9.96 -3.33
CA PRO A 201 14.28 8.90 -2.36
C PRO A 201 15.67 8.53 -1.83
N CYS A 202 15.84 8.63 -0.53
CA CYS A 202 16.95 7.94 0.09
C CYS A 202 16.70 6.44 -0.12
N GLU A 203 17.47 5.81 -0.97
CA GLU A 203 17.35 4.37 -1.21
C GLU A 203 17.65 3.59 0.09
N LEU A 204 17.08 2.39 0.19
CA LEU A 204 17.40 1.49 1.30
C LEU A 204 18.92 1.30 1.38
N GLY A 205 19.50 1.66 2.52
CA GLY A 205 20.95 1.68 2.71
C GLY A 205 21.62 3.06 2.51
N ASP A 206 20.96 4.04 1.87
CA ASP A 206 21.42 5.42 1.76
C ASP A 206 21.01 6.22 3.01
N ILE A 207 21.74 6.06 4.10
CA ILE A 207 21.43 6.64 5.41
C ILE A 207 21.68 8.17 5.44
N ASN A 208 22.64 8.64 4.64
CA ASN A 208 22.99 10.06 4.58
C ASN A 208 22.19 10.83 3.52
N CYS A 209 21.39 10.13 2.71
CA CYS A 209 20.53 10.67 1.64
C CYS A 209 21.34 11.48 0.59
N ASP A 210 22.50 10.97 0.20
CA ASP A 210 23.31 11.58 -0.87
C ASP A 210 23.10 10.93 -2.24
N SER A 211 22.13 10.01 -2.35
CA SER A 211 21.77 9.23 -3.55
C SER A 211 22.79 8.17 -3.93
N GLU A 212 23.69 7.78 -3.03
CA GLU A 212 24.68 6.74 -3.24
C GLU A 212 24.79 5.84 -2.02
N VAL A 213 24.41 4.58 -2.10
CA VAL A 213 24.70 3.59 -1.04
C VAL A 213 26.20 3.24 -1.09
N ASN A 214 26.96 3.77 -0.15
CA ASN A 214 28.41 3.65 -0.15
C ASN A 214 28.99 3.49 1.27
N VAL A 215 30.31 3.57 1.39
CA VAL A 215 31.01 3.39 2.67
C VAL A 215 30.67 4.44 3.73
N LEU A 216 30.15 5.61 3.33
CA LEU A 216 29.76 6.66 4.28
C LEU A 216 28.52 6.26 5.08
N ASP A 217 27.59 5.55 4.45
CA ASP A 217 26.39 5.01 5.09
C ASP A 217 26.75 3.89 6.07
N VAL A 218 27.67 3.02 5.67
CA VAL A 218 28.22 1.99 6.57
C VAL A 218 28.84 2.62 7.83
N VAL A 219 29.57 3.71 7.68
CA VAL A 219 30.19 4.43 8.81
C VAL A 219 29.12 5.02 9.72
N GLN A 220 28.05 5.59 9.14
CA GLN A 220 26.96 6.19 9.90
C GLN A 220 26.16 5.11 10.67
N LEU A 221 25.88 3.99 10.04
CA LEU A 221 25.22 2.85 10.67
C LEU A 221 26.05 2.28 11.83
N ILE A 222 27.35 2.11 11.62
CA ILE A 222 28.26 1.63 12.68
C ILE A 222 28.32 2.64 13.85
N ALA A 223 28.36 3.93 13.58
CA ALA A 223 28.38 4.96 14.63
C ALA A 223 27.10 4.88 15.50
N PHE A 224 25.96 4.64 14.89
CA PHE A 224 24.71 4.42 15.61
C PHE A 224 24.75 3.14 16.48
N ILE A 225 25.18 2.01 15.92
CA ILE A 225 25.29 0.73 16.65
C ILE A 225 26.23 0.84 17.86
N LEU A 226 27.29 1.64 17.75
CA LEU A 226 28.22 1.90 18.83
C LEU A 226 27.71 2.94 19.85
N GLY A 227 26.60 3.62 19.58
CA GLY A 227 26.02 4.66 20.42
C GLY A 227 26.76 6.00 20.31
N ASP A 228 27.55 6.21 19.26
CA ASP A 228 28.28 7.46 18.99
C ASP A 228 27.44 8.49 18.21
N SER A 229 26.32 8.09 17.62
CA SER A 229 25.36 8.94 16.90
C SER A 229 23.92 8.49 17.14
N GLU A 230 22.96 9.39 16.89
CA GLU A 230 21.54 9.07 16.82
C GLU A 230 21.12 9.05 15.34
N LEU A 231 20.25 8.13 14.97
CA LEU A 231 19.56 8.11 13.69
C LEU A 231 18.11 8.54 13.88
N THR A 232 17.58 9.30 12.93
CA THR A 232 16.14 9.55 12.86
C THR A 232 15.40 8.25 12.58
N ASP A 233 14.10 8.22 12.81
CA ASP A 233 13.28 7.02 12.56
C ASP A 233 13.38 6.54 11.10
N ILE A 234 13.45 7.48 10.15
CA ILE A 234 13.69 7.22 8.73
C ILE A 234 15.06 6.56 8.49
N GLN A 235 16.11 7.15 9.05
CA GLN A 235 17.45 6.60 8.91
C GLN A 235 17.56 5.20 9.53
N GLN A 236 16.78 4.92 10.57
CA GLN A 236 16.67 3.57 11.14
C GLN A 236 15.98 2.63 10.18
N GLN A 237 14.88 3.04 9.55
CA GLN A 237 14.20 2.23 8.53
C GLN A 237 15.10 1.96 7.30
N LEU A 238 15.81 2.99 6.82
CA LEU A 238 16.80 2.85 5.74
C LEU A 238 17.97 1.96 6.12
N GLY A 239 18.28 1.87 7.41
CA GLY A 239 19.36 1.07 7.97
C GLY A 239 18.99 -0.38 8.28
N ASP A 240 17.70 -0.72 8.41
CA ASP A 240 17.22 -2.08 8.64
C ASP A 240 17.11 -2.85 7.31
N LEU A 241 18.26 -3.30 6.81
CA LEU A 241 18.34 -3.94 5.49
C LEU A 241 17.86 -5.40 5.49
N ASN A 242 17.69 -6.00 6.65
CA ASN A 242 17.20 -7.37 6.79
C ASN A 242 15.73 -7.42 7.23
N PHE A 243 15.10 -6.26 7.53
CA PHE A 243 13.72 -6.08 7.96
C PHE A 243 13.35 -6.89 9.23
N ASP A 244 14.29 -6.97 10.19
CA ASP A 244 14.04 -7.65 11.47
C ASP A 244 13.62 -6.70 12.60
N GLY A 245 13.54 -5.40 12.32
CA GLY A 245 13.14 -4.34 13.25
C GLY A 245 14.26 -3.91 14.21
N ASN A 246 15.50 -4.36 14.00
CA ASN A 246 16.64 -3.98 14.82
C ASN A 246 17.80 -3.54 13.94
N ILE A 247 18.43 -2.43 14.30
CA ILE A 247 19.69 -2.00 13.65
C ILE A 247 20.89 -2.64 14.34
N ASP A 248 21.52 -3.59 13.67
CA ASP A 248 22.68 -4.29 14.23
C ASP A 248 23.75 -4.63 13.16
N VAL A 249 24.70 -5.48 13.54
CA VAL A 249 25.80 -5.86 12.66
C VAL A 249 25.34 -6.64 11.41
N LEU A 250 24.16 -7.25 11.41
CA LEU A 250 23.64 -7.98 10.25
C LEU A 250 23.27 -7.01 9.14
N ASP A 251 22.75 -5.82 9.48
CA ASP A 251 22.45 -4.77 8.52
C ASP A 251 23.72 -4.21 7.89
N VAL A 252 24.76 -4.02 8.71
CA VAL A 252 26.09 -3.63 8.18
C VAL A 252 26.59 -4.64 7.16
N VAL A 253 26.43 -5.95 7.43
CA VAL A 253 26.84 -7.00 6.49
C VAL A 253 26.02 -6.96 5.22
N SER A 254 24.69 -6.74 5.33
CA SER A 254 23.78 -6.60 4.19
C SER A 254 24.15 -5.38 3.34
N MET A 255 24.40 -4.24 3.96
CA MET A 255 24.85 -3.01 3.28
C MET A 255 26.19 -3.22 2.53
N ILE A 256 27.17 -3.83 3.17
CA ILE A 256 28.45 -4.14 2.52
C ILE A 256 28.22 -5.06 1.30
N SER A 257 27.29 -6.01 1.39
CA SER A 257 26.97 -6.90 0.27
C SER A 257 26.38 -6.12 -0.91
N ILE A 258 25.49 -5.16 -0.66
CA ILE A 258 24.95 -4.26 -1.69
C ILE A 258 26.07 -3.47 -2.38
N ILE A 259 26.97 -2.88 -1.59
CA ILE A 259 28.09 -2.05 -2.12
C ILE A 259 29.06 -2.89 -2.96
N LEU A 260 29.24 -4.17 -2.66
CA LEU A 260 30.20 -5.05 -3.37
C LEU A 260 29.59 -5.73 -4.61
N GLU A 261 28.28 -5.71 -4.76
CA GLU A 261 27.58 -6.27 -5.94
C GLU A 261 27.44 -5.26 -7.08
N TYR A 262 27.81 -3.98 -6.86
CA TYR A 262 27.82 -2.90 -7.86
C TYR A 262 29.15 -2.82 -8.63
#